data_b6dd87364e224012d997ca060c0a7246
#
_entry.id   b6dd87364e224012d997ca060c0a7246
#
_cell.length_a   1.000
_cell.length_b   1.000
_cell.length_c   1.000
_cell.angle_alpha   90.00
_cell.angle_beta   90.00
_cell.angle_gamma   90.00
#
_symmetry.space_group_name_H-M   'P 1'
#
loop_
_entity.id
_entity.type
_entity.pdbx_description
1 polymer ?
#
loop_
_entity_poly.entity_id
_entity_poly.type
_entity_poly.pdbx_seq_one_letter_code
_entity_poly.pdbx_strand_id
1 'polypeptide(L)'
;MYSMSELKTNVGNVTLKNPILLASGTCGVAAREFEPYFNLSELGGVVTKSLSIKPRDGNPTPRVVEIPGCGMLNSIGLQNPGIESFVKNELPYLVEKNATIIINIVGEIMDDYVNAVDFIKARNEITAIELNLSCPNVSGGLDFSQDPKKAFSLVSEIKKITGIPIWAKLSPNVTNITDIVKACVDAGSDGVSLINTVLGLAINRWTKKPTLPRATGGYSGPAIKPIALRMIWETHKKFPKIPIIGIGGIHTTDDAIEFLLCGASCVQIGTANFVNPKISIEIINGLKDYCEKNKLSSISELIGQAHDVSKTFVKV
;
A
#
# COMPACT_ATOMS: atom_id res chain seq x y z
N MET A 1 -11.58 -2.98 35.90
CA MET A 1 -11.52 -3.63 34.61
C MET A 1 -10.87 -2.66 33.64
N TYR A 2 -9.66 -2.87 33.21
CA TYR A 2 -9.08 -2.07 32.13
C TYR A 2 -9.83 -2.42 30.86
N SER A 3 -10.42 -1.44 30.19
CA SER A 3 -10.98 -1.60 28.83
C SER A 3 -9.85 -2.07 27.92
N MET A 4 -10.08 -3.16 27.17
CA MET A 4 -9.10 -3.58 26.14
C MET A 4 -8.91 -2.42 25.17
N SER A 5 -7.66 -2.04 24.94
CA SER A 5 -7.32 -0.96 24.00
C SER A 5 -7.84 -1.28 22.59
N GLU A 6 -8.53 -0.32 21.97
CA GLU A 6 -9.13 -0.52 20.66
C GLU A 6 -8.09 -0.32 19.56
N LEU A 7 -7.84 -1.36 18.75
CA LEU A 7 -6.97 -1.24 17.56
C LEU A 7 -7.70 -0.70 16.32
N LYS A 8 -8.99 -0.43 16.44
CA LYS A 8 -9.80 0.10 15.35
C LYS A 8 -9.27 1.45 14.86
N THR A 9 -9.22 1.64 13.54
CA THR A 9 -8.78 2.87 12.90
C THR A 9 -9.66 3.21 11.70
N ASN A 10 -9.60 4.47 11.24
CA ASN A 10 -10.39 4.93 10.11
C ASN A 10 -9.48 5.45 8.99
N VAL A 11 -9.82 5.10 7.75
CA VAL A 11 -9.23 5.64 6.53
C VAL A 11 -10.36 6.35 5.76
N GLY A 12 -10.54 7.63 6.04
CA GLY A 12 -11.74 8.36 5.62
C GLY A 12 -13.00 7.73 6.22
N ASN A 13 -13.92 7.34 5.38
CA ASN A 13 -15.17 6.68 5.79
C ASN A 13 -15.04 5.15 5.95
N VAL A 14 -13.86 4.60 5.71
CA VAL A 14 -13.59 3.16 5.87
C VAL A 14 -13.10 2.89 7.29
N THR A 15 -13.82 2.07 8.03
CA THR A 15 -13.41 1.60 9.35
C THR A 15 -12.71 0.25 9.24
N LEU A 16 -11.48 0.17 9.73
CA LEU A 16 -10.67 -1.05 9.81
C LEU A 16 -10.61 -1.54 11.26
N LYS A 17 -10.68 -2.84 11.48
CA LYS A 17 -10.65 -3.44 12.84
C LYS A 17 -9.28 -3.28 13.54
N ASN A 18 -8.22 -3.15 12.77
CA ASN A 18 -6.87 -2.81 13.21
C ASN A 18 -6.09 -2.15 12.05
N PRO A 19 -4.95 -1.50 12.30
CA PRO A 19 -4.25 -0.72 11.27
C PRO A 19 -3.34 -1.55 10.34
N ILE A 20 -3.41 -2.89 10.35
CA ILE A 20 -2.48 -3.73 9.60
C ILE A 20 -3.16 -4.37 8.40
N LEU A 21 -2.63 -4.08 7.20
CA LEU A 21 -3.08 -4.65 5.94
C LEU A 21 -1.95 -5.42 5.25
N LEU A 22 -2.30 -6.42 4.44
CA LEU A 22 -1.36 -7.00 3.48
C LEU A 22 -1.21 -6.08 2.27
N ALA A 23 0.03 -5.82 1.86
CA ALA A 23 0.32 -4.96 0.72
C ALA A 23 0.11 -5.65 -0.62
N SER A 24 -0.40 -4.92 -1.60
CA SER A 24 -0.48 -5.37 -2.98
C SER A 24 0.89 -5.86 -3.50
N GLY A 25 0.88 -6.99 -4.20
CA GLY A 25 2.06 -7.52 -4.89
C GLY A 25 2.93 -8.47 -4.08
N THR A 26 2.68 -8.64 -2.79
CA THR A 26 3.45 -9.51 -1.89
C THR A 26 2.59 -10.56 -1.18
N CYS A 27 1.32 -10.66 -1.56
CA CYS A 27 0.35 -11.60 -1.02
C CYS A 27 -0.40 -12.34 -2.15
N GLY A 28 0.29 -12.78 -3.18
CA GLY A 28 -0.32 -13.41 -4.34
C GLY A 28 -1.44 -12.58 -4.97
N VAL A 29 -2.47 -13.23 -5.50
CA VAL A 29 -3.62 -12.54 -6.07
C VAL A 29 -4.65 -12.18 -4.99
N ALA A 30 -4.91 -13.11 -4.06
CA ALA A 30 -5.94 -13.03 -3.03
C ALA A 30 -5.48 -13.57 -1.66
N ALA A 31 -4.20 -13.48 -1.36
CA ALA A 31 -3.60 -13.89 -0.08
C ALA A 31 -3.83 -15.36 0.33
N ARG A 32 -4.11 -16.28 -0.62
CA ARG A 32 -4.29 -17.71 -0.34
C ARG A 32 -3.08 -18.36 0.32
N GLU A 33 -1.88 -17.87 0.03
CA GLU A 33 -0.61 -18.33 0.57
C GLU A 33 -0.51 -18.17 2.09
N PHE A 34 -1.31 -17.29 2.67
CA PHE A 34 -1.29 -17.02 4.11
C PHE A 34 -2.26 -17.88 4.91
N GLU A 35 -3.18 -18.60 4.25
CA GLU A 35 -4.17 -19.47 4.92
C GLU A 35 -3.56 -20.46 5.93
N PRO A 36 -2.37 -21.06 5.69
CA PRO A 36 -1.73 -21.94 6.67
C PRO A 36 -1.20 -21.23 7.92
N TYR A 37 -1.12 -19.90 7.92
CA TYR A 37 -0.46 -19.14 8.98
C TYR A 37 -1.43 -18.37 9.87
N PHE A 38 -2.55 -17.85 9.32
CA PHE A 38 -3.57 -17.09 10.03
C PHE A 38 -4.85 -16.94 9.22
N ASN A 39 -5.93 -16.51 9.89
CA ASN A 39 -7.17 -16.18 9.20
C ASN A 39 -7.11 -14.77 8.64
N LEU A 40 -7.49 -14.59 7.36
CA LEU A 40 -7.51 -13.27 6.71
C LEU A 40 -8.45 -12.29 7.43
N SER A 41 -9.48 -12.83 8.12
CA SER A 41 -10.36 -12.02 8.96
C SER A 41 -9.68 -11.38 10.16
N GLU A 42 -8.47 -11.75 10.55
CA GLU A 42 -7.74 -11.14 11.66
C GLU A 42 -7.09 -9.82 11.26
N LEU A 43 -6.84 -9.61 9.97
CA LEU A 43 -6.19 -8.42 9.43
C LEU A 43 -7.16 -7.23 9.36
N GLY A 44 -6.64 -6.02 9.39
CA GLY A 44 -7.36 -4.80 9.03
C GLY A 44 -7.85 -4.83 7.58
N GLY A 45 -7.12 -5.49 6.69
CA GLY A 45 -7.54 -5.73 5.31
C GLY A 45 -6.50 -6.42 4.45
N VAL A 46 -6.95 -6.87 3.29
CA VAL A 46 -6.13 -7.46 2.22
C VAL A 46 -6.19 -6.55 1.00
N VAL A 47 -5.04 -6.01 0.59
CA VAL A 47 -4.91 -5.29 -0.68
C VAL A 47 -4.50 -6.29 -1.74
N THR A 48 -5.36 -6.53 -2.71
CA THR A 48 -5.16 -7.56 -3.75
C THR A 48 -3.96 -7.26 -4.64
N LYS A 49 -3.53 -8.24 -5.42
CA LYS A 49 -2.65 -7.97 -6.57
C LYS A 49 -3.24 -6.86 -7.42
N SER A 50 -2.37 -6.01 -7.99
CA SER A 50 -2.81 -5.02 -8.97
C SER A 50 -3.50 -5.71 -10.13
N LEU A 51 -4.77 -5.39 -10.36
CA LEU A 51 -5.62 -5.99 -11.39
C LEU A 51 -5.80 -5.00 -12.54
N SER A 52 -5.58 -5.45 -13.74
CA SER A 52 -5.88 -4.74 -14.98
C SER A 52 -7.16 -5.25 -15.61
N ILE A 53 -7.75 -4.49 -16.55
CA ILE A 53 -8.97 -4.93 -17.26
C ILE A 53 -8.74 -6.25 -17.99
N LYS A 54 -7.59 -6.45 -18.60
CA LYS A 54 -7.18 -7.70 -19.26
C LYS A 54 -6.09 -8.41 -18.47
N PRO A 55 -5.95 -9.74 -18.57
CA PRO A 55 -4.84 -10.47 -17.97
C PRO A 55 -3.48 -10.01 -18.51
N ARG A 56 -2.44 -10.14 -17.69
CA ARG A 56 -1.05 -9.80 -18.03
C ARG A 56 -0.12 -10.91 -17.59
N ASP A 57 0.74 -11.38 -18.50
CA ASP A 57 1.72 -12.44 -18.21
C ASP A 57 2.90 -11.97 -17.36
N GLY A 58 3.14 -10.66 -17.36
CA GLY A 58 4.30 -10.06 -16.70
C GLY A 58 5.59 -10.19 -17.49
N ASN A 59 6.71 -9.85 -16.84
CA ASN A 59 8.02 -9.92 -17.46
C ASN A 59 8.60 -11.35 -17.36
N PRO A 60 9.50 -11.74 -18.29
CA PRO A 60 10.24 -12.98 -18.18
C PRO A 60 11.18 -12.98 -16.96
N THR A 61 11.52 -14.20 -16.50
CA THR A 61 12.50 -14.41 -15.41
C THR A 61 13.93 -14.24 -15.90
N PRO A 62 14.88 -13.87 -14.98
CA PRO A 62 14.69 -13.53 -13.56
C PRO A 62 14.07 -12.14 -13.40
N ARG A 63 13.05 -12.03 -12.54
CA ARG A 63 12.30 -10.77 -12.34
C ARG A 63 12.21 -10.33 -10.88
N VAL A 64 12.89 -11.06 -10.01
CA VAL A 64 13.09 -10.75 -8.59
C VAL A 64 14.53 -11.07 -8.23
N VAL A 65 15.16 -10.19 -7.45
CA VAL A 65 16.53 -10.36 -6.96
C VAL A 65 16.61 -9.85 -5.53
N GLU A 66 17.15 -10.70 -4.66
CA GLU A 66 17.50 -10.28 -3.31
C GLU A 66 18.72 -9.34 -3.34
N ILE A 67 18.65 -8.27 -2.57
CA ILE A 67 19.79 -7.40 -2.28
C ILE A 67 20.28 -7.72 -0.89
N PRO A 68 21.48 -8.33 -0.74
CA PRO A 68 21.97 -8.83 0.53
C PRO A 68 21.87 -7.82 1.67
N GLY A 69 21.21 -8.21 2.76
CA GLY A 69 21.06 -7.42 3.98
C GLY A 69 20.07 -6.27 3.94
N CYS A 70 19.47 -5.94 2.80
CA CYS A 70 18.70 -4.70 2.67
C CYS A 70 17.31 -4.81 2.04
N GLY A 71 16.95 -5.91 1.38
CA GLY A 71 15.66 -6.07 0.70
C GLY A 71 15.75 -6.71 -0.66
N MET A 72 14.90 -6.29 -1.60
CA MET A 72 14.79 -6.90 -2.92
C MET A 72 14.52 -5.89 -4.02
N LEU A 73 14.96 -6.24 -5.23
CA LEU A 73 14.53 -5.60 -6.48
C LEU A 73 13.55 -6.51 -7.21
N ASN A 74 12.49 -5.91 -7.76
CA ASN A 74 11.55 -6.64 -8.60
C ASN A 74 11.24 -5.88 -9.89
N SER A 75 11.00 -6.63 -10.95
CA SER A 75 10.43 -6.16 -12.21
C SER A 75 9.39 -7.16 -12.71
N ILE A 76 8.37 -7.42 -11.91
CA ILE A 76 7.32 -8.42 -12.17
C ILE A 76 6.55 -8.14 -13.47
N GLY A 77 6.37 -6.85 -13.82
CA GLY A 77 5.62 -6.48 -15.03
C GLY A 77 4.11 -6.62 -14.86
N LEU A 78 3.60 -6.41 -13.63
CA LEU A 78 2.16 -6.38 -13.32
C LEU A 78 1.42 -7.69 -13.66
N GLN A 79 2.07 -8.84 -13.59
CA GLN A 79 1.40 -10.13 -13.80
C GLN A 79 0.13 -10.24 -12.95
N ASN A 80 -1.01 -10.48 -13.61
CA ASN A 80 -2.30 -10.64 -12.94
C ASN A 80 -3.32 -11.34 -13.87
N PRO A 81 -4.38 -11.96 -13.32
CA PRO A 81 -5.35 -12.72 -14.11
C PRO A 81 -6.38 -11.85 -14.85
N GLY A 82 -6.36 -10.53 -14.68
CA GLY A 82 -7.43 -9.63 -15.11
C GLY A 82 -8.59 -9.56 -14.12
N ILE A 83 -9.35 -8.45 -14.17
CA ILE A 83 -10.41 -8.15 -13.20
C ILE A 83 -11.56 -9.16 -13.27
N GLU A 84 -11.96 -9.60 -14.46
CA GLU A 84 -13.05 -10.56 -14.65
C GLU A 84 -12.71 -11.92 -14.00
N SER A 85 -11.52 -12.46 -14.27
CA SER A 85 -11.06 -13.71 -13.67
C SER A 85 -10.94 -13.60 -12.15
N PHE A 86 -10.47 -12.48 -11.63
CA PHE A 86 -10.40 -12.22 -10.20
C PHE A 86 -11.81 -12.25 -9.55
N VAL A 87 -12.76 -11.54 -10.12
CA VAL A 87 -14.13 -11.47 -9.60
C VAL A 87 -14.80 -12.83 -9.60
N LYS A 88 -14.52 -13.67 -10.61
CA LYS A 88 -15.09 -15.01 -10.72
C LYS A 88 -14.46 -16.02 -9.76
N ASN A 89 -13.13 -15.98 -9.59
CA ASN A 89 -12.39 -17.09 -8.96
C ASN A 89 -11.81 -16.74 -7.58
N GLU A 90 -11.47 -15.46 -7.33
CA GLU A 90 -10.73 -15.05 -6.13
C GLU A 90 -11.59 -14.23 -5.16
N LEU A 91 -12.46 -13.37 -5.67
CA LEU A 91 -13.33 -12.56 -4.82
C LEU A 91 -14.24 -13.40 -3.92
N PRO A 92 -14.88 -14.50 -4.39
CA PRO A 92 -15.68 -15.36 -3.52
C PRO A 92 -14.89 -15.98 -2.37
N TYR A 93 -13.63 -16.34 -2.60
CA TYR A 93 -12.74 -16.84 -1.55
C TYR A 93 -12.48 -15.78 -0.47
N LEU A 94 -12.16 -14.54 -0.85
CA LEU A 94 -11.95 -13.47 0.13
C LEU A 94 -13.20 -13.17 0.96
N VAL A 95 -14.37 -13.25 0.34
CA VAL A 95 -15.67 -13.11 1.02
C VAL A 95 -15.89 -14.26 2.00
N GLU A 96 -15.66 -15.51 1.60
CA GLU A 96 -15.76 -16.69 2.45
C GLU A 96 -14.85 -16.58 3.69
N LYS A 97 -13.64 -16.04 3.50
CA LYS A 97 -12.68 -15.81 4.60
C LYS A 97 -12.99 -14.58 5.45
N ASN A 98 -14.09 -13.88 5.21
CA ASN A 98 -14.48 -12.63 5.90
C ASN A 98 -13.36 -11.58 5.90
N ALA A 99 -12.59 -11.49 4.81
CA ALA A 99 -11.55 -10.50 4.65
C ALA A 99 -12.14 -9.10 4.39
N THR A 100 -11.52 -8.07 4.94
CA THR A 100 -11.75 -6.69 4.47
C THR A 100 -11.02 -6.52 3.14
N ILE A 101 -11.76 -6.30 2.05
CA ILE A 101 -11.25 -6.41 0.69
C ILE A 101 -10.96 -5.04 0.10
N ILE A 102 -9.68 -4.77 -0.20
CA ILE A 102 -9.24 -3.59 -0.94
C ILE A 102 -8.72 -4.04 -2.29
N ILE A 103 -9.37 -3.63 -3.37
CA ILE A 103 -8.95 -4.00 -4.73
C ILE A 103 -7.95 -2.99 -5.25
N ASN A 104 -6.73 -3.45 -5.58
CA ASN A 104 -5.74 -2.62 -6.24
C ASN A 104 -5.96 -2.67 -7.76
N ILE A 105 -6.16 -1.51 -8.39
CA ILE A 105 -6.40 -1.37 -9.83
C ILE A 105 -5.22 -0.68 -10.50
N VAL A 106 -4.85 -1.18 -11.68
CA VAL A 106 -3.79 -0.64 -12.52
C VAL A 106 -4.22 -0.60 -13.98
N GLY A 107 -3.80 0.43 -14.69
CA GLY A 107 -3.99 0.61 -16.13
C GLY A 107 -2.79 1.28 -16.77
N GLU A 108 -2.74 1.26 -18.09
CA GLU A 108 -1.75 1.98 -18.89
C GLU A 108 -2.28 3.31 -19.40
N ILE A 109 -3.57 3.34 -19.67
CA ILE A 109 -4.31 4.53 -20.10
C ILE A 109 -5.52 4.74 -19.20
N MET A 110 -6.14 5.89 -19.30
CA MET A 110 -7.34 6.27 -18.52
C MET A 110 -8.45 5.21 -18.64
N ASP A 111 -8.74 4.77 -19.86
CA ASP A 111 -9.82 3.82 -20.12
C ASP A 111 -9.61 2.46 -19.44
N ASP A 112 -8.37 2.02 -19.25
CA ASP A 112 -8.09 0.78 -18.51
C ASP A 112 -8.58 0.85 -17.06
N TYR A 113 -8.32 1.99 -16.39
CA TYR A 113 -8.79 2.22 -15.03
C TYR A 113 -10.32 2.35 -14.98
N VAL A 114 -10.88 3.16 -15.87
CA VAL A 114 -12.33 3.38 -15.96
C VAL A 114 -13.06 2.07 -16.18
N ASN A 115 -12.66 1.28 -17.16
CA ASN A 115 -13.31 0.00 -17.48
C ASN A 115 -13.16 -1.02 -16.33
N ALA A 116 -11.98 -1.07 -15.67
CA ALA A 116 -11.76 -1.98 -14.54
C ALA A 116 -12.64 -1.59 -13.33
N VAL A 117 -12.76 -0.30 -13.02
CA VAL A 117 -13.61 0.18 -11.92
C VAL A 117 -15.09 0.03 -12.27
N ASP A 118 -15.49 0.31 -13.51
CA ASP A 118 -16.87 0.13 -13.97
C ASP A 118 -17.33 -1.33 -13.80
N PHE A 119 -16.44 -2.29 -14.04
CA PHE A 119 -16.72 -3.72 -13.88
C PHE A 119 -17.03 -4.11 -12.43
N ILE A 120 -16.48 -3.40 -11.44
CA ILE A 120 -16.61 -3.74 -10.02
C ILE A 120 -17.44 -2.73 -9.21
N LYS A 121 -17.87 -1.61 -9.77
CA LYS A 121 -18.51 -0.49 -9.03
C LYS A 121 -19.77 -0.86 -8.25
N ALA A 122 -20.46 -1.93 -8.65
CA ALA A 122 -21.68 -2.42 -7.99
C ALA A 122 -21.42 -3.55 -6.97
N ARG A 123 -20.16 -3.84 -6.63
CA ARG A 123 -19.77 -4.91 -5.72
C ARG A 123 -19.69 -4.40 -4.28
N ASN A 124 -20.72 -4.70 -3.49
CA ASN A 124 -20.83 -4.26 -2.09
C ASN A 124 -19.82 -4.94 -1.15
N GLU A 125 -19.25 -6.07 -1.55
CA GLU A 125 -18.21 -6.78 -0.81
C GLU A 125 -16.84 -6.08 -0.85
N ILE A 126 -16.65 -5.10 -1.77
CA ILE A 126 -15.41 -4.34 -1.91
C ILE A 126 -15.46 -3.13 -0.97
N THR A 127 -14.50 -3.08 -0.04
CA THR A 127 -14.42 -2.03 0.98
C THR A 127 -13.82 -0.73 0.44
N ALA A 128 -12.77 -0.83 -0.40
CA ALA A 128 -12.11 0.31 -1.03
C ALA A 128 -11.40 -0.11 -2.33
N ILE A 129 -11.08 0.86 -3.17
CA ILE A 129 -10.24 0.69 -4.36
C ILE A 129 -8.94 1.44 -4.13
N GLU A 130 -7.80 0.75 -4.23
CA GLU A 130 -6.48 1.37 -4.28
C GLU A 130 -6.07 1.56 -5.74
N LEU A 131 -6.05 2.80 -6.23
CA LEU A 131 -5.59 3.13 -7.58
C LEU A 131 -4.06 3.17 -7.60
N ASN A 132 -3.43 2.26 -8.30
CA ASN A 132 -1.99 2.23 -8.47
C ASN A 132 -1.56 3.18 -9.58
N LEU A 133 -1.20 4.42 -9.21
CA LEU A 133 -0.73 5.43 -10.15
C LEU A 133 0.73 5.22 -10.58
N SER A 134 1.44 4.30 -9.92
CA SER A 134 2.89 4.11 -10.06
C SER A 134 3.26 3.16 -11.20
N CYS A 135 2.42 2.96 -12.22
CA CYS A 135 2.76 2.08 -13.31
C CYS A 135 3.91 2.69 -14.14
N PRO A 136 5.15 2.18 -14.05
CA PRO A 136 6.23 2.64 -14.89
C PRO A 136 6.10 1.99 -16.27
N ASN A 137 5.98 2.79 -17.29
CA ASN A 137 6.24 2.44 -18.67
C ASN A 137 5.20 1.65 -19.44
N VAL A 138 4.53 2.43 -20.24
CA VAL A 138 4.36 2.03 -21.63
C VAL A 138 5.03 3.09 -22.50
N SER A 139 5.78 2.69 -23.50
CA SER A 139 6.33 3.56 -24.51
C SER A 139 5.22 4.46 -25.09
N GLY A 140 5.19 5.73 -24.67
CA GLY A 140 4.13 6.69 -25.03
C GLY A 140 2.98 6.81 -24.02
N GLY A 141 2.96 6.06 -22.90
CA GLY A 141 1.90 6.11 -21.89
C GLY A 141 1.95 7.35 -21.00
N LEU A 142 0.77 7.70 -20.47
CA LEU A 142 0.61 8.77 -19.51
C LEU A 142 1.22 8.34 -18.19
N ASP A 143 2.31 8.99 -17.76
CA ASP A 143 2.86 8.78 -16.40
C ASP A 143 1.98 9.52 -15.38
N PHE A 144 1.01 8.80 -14.82
CA PHE A 144 0.12 9.33 -13.79
C PHE A 144 0.85 9.59 -12.47
N SER A 145 2.03 8.99 -12.28
CA SER A 145 2.76 9.06 -11.02
C SER A 145 3.59 10.32 -10.84
N GLN A 146 3.95 10.99 -11.93
CA GLN A 146 4.89 12.13 -11.92
C GLN A 146 4.24 13.46 -12.32
N ASP A 147 3.04 13.44 -12.88
CA ASP A 147 2.32 14.63 -13.33
C ASP A 147 1.05 14.86 -12.48
N PRO A 148 1.02 15.94 -11.65
CA PRO A 148 -0.14 16.27 -10.83
C PRO A 148 -1.45 16.43 -11.62
N LYS A 149 -1.39 16.97 -12.86
CA LYS A 149 -2.59 17.16 -13.69
C LYS A 149 -3.17 15.82 -14.13
N LYS A 150 -2.31 14.87 -14.50
CA LYS A 150 -2.73 13.52 -14.89
C LYS A 150 -3.27 12.74 -13.70
N ALA A 151 -2.62 12.83 -12.53
CA ALA A 151 -3.11 12.24 -11.29
C ALA A 151 -4.51 12.79 -10.92
N PHE A 152 -4.69 14.12 -10.98
CA PHE A 152 -5.98 14.76 -10.77
C PHE A 152 -7.04 14.22 -11.73
N SER A 153 -6.73 14.19 -13.04
CA SER A 153 -7.69 13.75 -14.06
C SER A 153 -8.14 12.31 -13.84
N LEU A 154 -7.19 11.40 -13.53
CA LEU A 154 -7.51 10.00 -13.29
C LEU A 154 -8.41 9.83 -12.04
N VAL A 155 -7.99 10.37 -10.90
CA VAL A 155 -8.78 10.24 -9.66
C VAL A 155 -10.15 10.88 -9.82
N SER A 156 -10.23 12.06 -10.44
CA SER A 156 -11.49 12.77 -10.67
C SER A 156 -12.45 11.96 -11.57
N GLU A 157 -11.92 11.31 -12.62
CA GLU A 157 -12.74 10.47 -13.50
C GLU A 157 -13.27 9.24 -12.78
N ILE A 158 -12.43 8.57 -12.01
CA ILE A 158 -12.85 7.39 -11.24
C ILE A 158 -13.88 7.76 -10.17
N LYS A 159 -13.73 8.89 -9.49
CA LYS A 159 -14.70 9.36 -8.47
C LYS A 159 -16.10 9.60 -9.03
N LYS A 160 -16.24 9.93 -10.33
CA LYS A 160 -17.55 10.13 -10.97
C LYS A 160 -18.33 8.82 -11.19
N ILE A 161 -17.63 7.70 -11.34
CA ILE A 161 -18.24 6.44 -11.77
C ILE A 161 -18.50 5.45 -10.62
N THR A 162 -17.91 5.67 -9.42
CA THR A 162 -18.10 4.77 -8.28
C THR A 162 -18.29 5.54 -6.97
N GLY A 163 -19.11 4.98 -6.08
CA GLY A 163 -19.23 5.40 -4.68
C GLY A 163 -18.26 4.66 -3.74
N ILE A 164 -17.52 3.65 -4.22
CA ILE A 164 -16.53 2.94 -3.42
C ILE A 164 -15.40 3.90 -3.06
N PRO A 165 -14.93 3.93 -1.79
CA PRO A 165 -13.80 4.76 -1.38
C PRO A 165 -12.54 4.53 -2.22
N ILE A 166 -11.88 5.62 -2.62
CA ILE A 166 -10.69 5.60 -3.49
C ILE A 166 -9.45 6.02 -2.72
N TRP A 167 -8.43 5.17 -2.72
CA TRP A 167 -7.10 5.44 -2.18
C TRP A 167 -6.08 5.55 -3.32
N ALA A 168 -5.39 6.67 -3.45
CA ALA A 168 -4.40 6.88 -4.50
C ALA A 168 -3.03 6.37 -4.02
N LYS A 169 -2.47 5.32 -4.67
CA LYS A 169 -1.15 4.79 -4.36
C LYS A 169 -0.08 5.44 -5.22
N LEU A 170 0.87 6.13 -4.56
CA LEU A 170 1.81 7.02 -5.18
C LEU A 170 3.24 6.47 -5.24
N SER A 171 3.96 6.90 -6.27
CA SER A 171 5.38 6.59 -6.46
C SER A 171 6.27 7.51 -5.63
N PRO A 172 7.33 6.99 -5.00
CA PRO A 172 8.36 7.83 -4.38
C PRO A 172 9.32 8.46 -5.39
N ASN A 173 9.25 8.07 -6.66
CA ASN A 173 10.21 8.47 -7.69
C ASN A 173 9.84 9.86 -8.27
N VAL A 174 9.62 10.82 -7.40
CA VAL A 174 9.26 12.21 -7.68
C VAL A 174 10.08 13.16 -6.80
N THR A 175 10.26 14.39 -7.27
CA THR A 175 10.98 15.41 -6.49
C THR A 175 10.18 15.83 -5.26
N ASN A 176 8.87 16.06 -5.42
CA ASN A 176 7.98 16.50 -4.35
C ASN A 176 6.68 15.69 -4.37
N ILE A 177 6.54 14.75 -3.44
CA ILE A 177 5.35 13.90 -3.33
C ILE A 177 4.09 14.69 -3.01
N THR A 178 4.22 15.80 -2.26
CA THR A 178 3.06 16.58 -1.80
C THR A 178 2.30 17.26 -2.93
N ASP A 179 2.90 17.46 -4.09
CA ASP A 179 2.22 18.04 -5.25
C ASP A 179 1.28 17.03 -5.92
N ILE A 180 1.71 15.77 -5.97
CA ILE A 180 0.85 14.67 -6.45
C ILE A 180 -0.26 14.40 -5.43
N VAL A 181 0.07 14.37 -4.13
CA VAL A 181 -0.93 14.23 -3.05
C VAL A 181 -1.99 15.31 -3.17
N LYS A 182 -1.57 16.59 -3.32
CA LYS A 182 -2.51 17.70 -3.48
C LYS A 182 -3.48 17.46 -4.64
N ALA A 183 -2.96 17.04 -5.79
CA ALA A 183 -3.78 16.76 -6.96
C ALA A 183 -4.81 15.64 -6.70
N CYS A 184 -4.40 14.56 -6.02
CA CYS A 184 -5.30 13.47 -5.66
C CYS A 184 -6.38 13.92 -4.65
N VAL A 185 -6.01 14.72 -3.65
CA VAL A 185 -6.95 15.29 -2.66
C VAL A 185 -7.97 16.22 -3.33
N ASP A 186 -7.49 17.14 -4.17
CA ASP A 186 -8.35 18.07 -4.90
C ASP A 186 -9.31 17.33 -5.87
N ALA A 187 -8.92 16.17 -6.37
CA ALA A 187 -9.74 15.28 -7.20
C ALA A 187 -10.74 14.43 -6.40
N GLY A 188 -10.72 14.49 -5.07
CA GLY A 188 -11.64 13.79 -4.18
C GLY A 188 -11.20 12.38 -3.75
N SER A 189 -9.89 12.07 -3.76
CA SER A 189 -9.39 10.81 -3.16
C SER A 189 -9.73 10.75 -1.67
N ASP A 190 -10.21 9.60 -1.19
CA ASP A 190 -10.58 9.37 0.21
C ASP A 190 -9.36 9.04 1.10
N GLY A 191 -8.22 8.77 0.51
CA GLY A 191 -6.94 8.51 1.17
C GLY A 191 -5.79 8.42 0.17
N VAL A 192 -4.55 8.41 0.67
CA VAL A 192 -3.35 8.22 -0.15
C VAL A 192 -2.47 7.11 0.42
N SER A 193 -2.01 6.19 -0.43
CA SER A 193 -1.08 5.12 -0.05
C SER A 193 0.35 5.53 -0.41
N LEU A 194 1.21 5.66 0.59
CA LEU A 194 2.60 6.09 0.50
C LEU A 194 3.52 5.05 1.16
N ILE A 195 4.43 4.44 0.44
CA ILE A 195 4.88 4.66 -0.93
C ILE A 195 4.89 3.35 -1.74
N ASN A 196 4.93 3.44 -3.06
CA ASN A 196 5.34 2.32 -3.90
C ASN A 196 6.86 2.15 -3.82
N THR A 197 7.43 1.22 -4.59
CA THR A 197 8.86 0.88 -4.58
C THR A 197 9.73 2.01 -5.14
N VAL A 198 10.94 2.16 -4.62
CA VAL A 198 11.96 3.08 -5.11
C VAL A 198 12.66 2.47 -6.32
N LEU A 199 12.88 3.24 -7.38
CA LEU A 199 13.59 2.75 -8.56
C LEU A 199 15.05 2.46 -8.21
N GLY A 200 15.52 1.26 -8.54
CA GLY A 200 16.88 0.78 -8.23
C GLY A 200 17.48 -0.07 -9.33
N LEU A 201 18.76 -0.37 -9.20
CA LEU A 201 19.54 -1.19 -10.12
C LEU A 201 20.51 -2.05 -9.33
N ALA A 202 20.69 -3.32 -9.75
CA ALA A 202 21.76 -4.18 -9.29
C ALA A 202 22.60 -4.67 -10.47
N ILE A 203 23.94 -4.66 -10.30
CA ILE A 203 24.89 -5.12 -11.31
C ILE A 203 25.53 -6.44 -10.81
N ASN A 204 25.48 -7.45 -11.64
CA ASN A 204 26.24 -8.66 -11.42
C ASN A 204 27.70 -8.43 -11.85
N ARG A 205 28.61 -8.38 -10.88
CA ARG A 205 30.03 -8.09 -11.12
C ARG A 205 30.74 -9.12 -12.00
N TRP A 206 30.25 -10.36 -12.00
CA TRP A 206 30.87 -11.46 -12.75
C TRP A 206 30.46 -11.41 -14.22
N THR A 207 29.17 -11.20 -14.50
CA THR A 207 28.66 -11.09 -15.86
C THR A 207 28.82 -9.68 -16.43
N LYS A 208 29.11 -8.67 -15.58
CA LYS A 208 29.20 -7.24 -15.92
C LYS A 208 27.92 -6.69 -16.55
N LYS A 209 26.77 -7.26 -16.17
CA LYS A 209 25.43 -6.90 -16.70
C LYS A 209 24.47 -6.60 -15.55
N PRO A 210 23.37 -5.89 -15.83
CA PRO A 210 22.27 -5.76 -14.88
C PRO A 210 21.76 -7.16 -14.46
N THR A 211 21.39 -7.30 -13.19
CA THR A 211 20.89 -8.56 -12.64
C THR A 211 19.46 -8.86 -13.12
N LEU A 212 18.67 -7.81 -13.31
CA LEU A 212 17.34 -7.92 -13.91
C LEU A 212 17.41 -7.65 -15.43
N PRO A 213 16.70 -8.40 -16.28
CA PRO A 213 16.71 -8.21 -17.75
C PRO A 213 16.28 -6.81 -18.18
N ARG A 214 15.40 -6.14 -17.42
CA ARG A 214 14.98 -4.76 -17.65
C ARG A 214 15.93 -3.72 -17.05
N ALA A 215 17.10 -4.11 -16.61
CA ALA A 215 18.10 -3.33 -15.90
C ALA A 215 17.59 -2.79 -14.55
N THR A 216 16.61 -1.92 -14.55
CA THR A 216 16.03 -1.34 -13.33
C THR A 216 14.85 -2.15 -12.81
N GLY A 217 14.59 -2.02 -11.50
CA GLY A 217 13.45 -2.61 -10.81
C GLY A 217 13.01 -1.78 -9.61
N GLY A 218 11.85 -2.09 -9.08
CA GLY A 218 11.35 -1.51 -7.83
C GLY A 218 12.11 -2.09 -6.63
N TYR A 219 12.76 -1.25 -5.86
CA TYR A 219 13.46 -1.62 -4.64
C TYR A 219 12.53 -1.51 -3.44
N SER A 220 12.49 -2.56 -2.60
CA SER A 220 11.66 -2.67 -1.40
C SER A 220 12.42 -3.39 -0.28
N GLY A 221 11.93 -3.26 0.94
CA GLY A 221 12.54 -3.84 2.14
C GLY A 221 12.94 -2.78 3.17
N PRO A 222 13.65 -3.16 4.27
CA PRO A 222 13.91 -2.25 5.41
C PRO A 222 14.58 -0.93 5.04
N ALA A 223 15.46 -0.94 4.06
CA ALA A 223 16.24 0.24 3.67
C ALA A 223 15.41 1.41 3.09
N ILE A 224 14.17 1.16 2.63
CA ILE A 224 13.31 2.26 2.14
C ILE A 224 12.48 2.92 3.25
N LYS A 225 12.48 2.37 4.49
CA LYS A 225 11.68 2.92 5.61
C LYS A 225 11.90 4.43 5.82
N PRO A 226 13.13 4.95 5.91
CA PRO A 226 13.36 6.39 6.10
C PRO A 226 12.80 7.26 4.96
N ILE A 227 12.78 6.73 3.74
CA ILE A 227 12.21 7.43 2.58
C ILE A 227 10.68 7.49 2.70
N ALA A 228 10.06 6.37 3.06
CA ALA A 228 8.61 6.30 3.28
C ALA A 228 8.17 7.22 4.42
N LEU A 229 8.84 7.16 5.57
CA LEU A 229 8.55 8.02 6.73
C LEU A 229 8.66 9.51 6.39
N ARG A 230 9.70 9.94 5.66
CA ARG A 230 9.82 11.32 5.22
C ARG A 230 8.64 11.77 4.37
N MET A 231 8.22 10.95 3.40
CA MET A 231 7.09 11.29 2.53
C MET A 231 5.75 11.35 3.26
N ILE A 232 5.54 10.44 4.22
CA ILE A 232 4.37 10.47 5.10
C ILE A 232 4.38 11.72 5.98
N TRP A 233 5.52 12.03 6.59
CA TRP A 233 5.72 13.21 7.41
C TRP A 233 5.38 14.50 6.64
N GLU A 234 5.98 14.70 5.47
CA GLU A 234 5.76 15.88 4.63
C GLU A 234 4.27 15.97 4.21
N THR A 235 3.65 14.85 3.90
CA THR A 235 2.24 14.78 3.52
C THR A 235 1.33 15.14 4.69
N HIS A 236 1.51 14.51 5.84
CA HIS A 236 0.69 14.78 7.02
C HIS A 236 0.83 16.23 7.50
N LYS A 237 2.05 16.77 7.50
CA LYS A 237 2.29 18.17 7.84
C LYS A 237 1.54 19.14 6.95
N LYS A 238 1.42 18.85 5.64
CA LYS A 238 0.77 19.73 4.66
C LYS A 238 -0.74 19.48 4.56
N PHE A 239 -1.17 18.22 4.77
CA PHE A 239 -2.56 17.78 4.62
C PHE A 239 -2.98 16.92 5.83
N PRO A 240 -3.11 17.48 7.04
CA PRO A 240 -3.34 16.70 8.26
C PRO A 240 -4.69 15.98 8.32
N LYS A 241 -5.60 16.30 7.42
CA LYS A 241 -6.95 15.69 7.36
C LYS A 241 -7.04 14.53 6.37
N ILE A 242 -6.08 14.38 5.43
CA ILE A 242 -6.11 13.26 4.49
C ILE A 242 -5.62 11.99 5.17
N PRO A 243 -6.38 10.90 5.15
CA PRO A 243 -5.90 9.62 5.64
C PRO A 243 -4.72 9.12 4.82
N ILE A 244 -3.66 8.66 5.50
CA ILE A 244 -2.47 8.12 4.88
C ILE A 244 -2.36 6.63 5.19
N ILE A 245 -2.20 5.81 4.18
CA ILE A 245 -1.87 4.41 4.29
C ILE A 245 -0.36 4.28 4.11
N GLY A 246 0.36 3.97 5.20
CA GLY A 246 1.83 3.90 5.20
C GLY A 246 2.34 2.59 4.62
N ILE A 247 3.32 2.65 3.71
CA ILE A 247 3.91 1.47 3.06
C ILE A 247 5.40 1.68 2.89
N GLY A 248 6.22 0.66 3.21
CA GLY A 248 7.64 0.65 2.88
C GLY A 248 8.57 0.39 4.06
N GLY A 249 9.16 -0.79 4.08
CA GLY A 249 10.20 -1.16 5.04
C GLY A 249 9.73 -1.52 6.44
N ILE A 250 8.45 -1.83 6.63
CA ILE A 250 7.87 -2.23 7.92
C ILE A 250 8.15 -3.72 8.14
N HIS A 251 8.87 -4.04 9.22
CA HIS A 251 9.28 -5.39 9.60
C HIS A 251 9.02 -5.71 11.08
N THR A 252 8.72 -4.71 11.90
CA THR A 252 8.52 -4.85 13.34
C THR A 252 7.31 -4.04 13.80
N THR A 253 6.87 -4.28 15.03
CA THR A 253 5.87 -3.45 15.71
C THR A 253 6.33 -2.01 15.82
N ASP A 254 7.61 -1.79 16.15
CA ASP A 254 8.17 -0.44 16.29
C ASP A 254 8.14 0.32 14.97
N ASP A 255 8.43 -0.35 13.84
CA ASP A 255 8.28 0.27 12.53
C ASP A 255 6.84 0.73 12.29
N ALA A 256 5.85 -0.12 12.59
CA ALA A 256 4.44 0.25 12.44
C ALA A 256 4.05 1.45 13.31
N ILE A 257 4.54 1.48 14.57
CA ILE A 257 4.35 2.62 15.49
C ILE A 257 4.96 3.90 14.92
N GLU A 258 6.19 3.85 14.38
CA GLU A 258 6.83 5.00 13.75
C GLU A 258 5.98 5.58 12.61
N PHE A 259 5.39 4.71 11.78
CA PHE A 259 4.49 5.13 10.70
C PHE A 259 3.22 5.83 11.22
N LEU A 260 2.59 5.28 12.27
CA LEU A 260 1.44 5.91 12.91
C LEU A 260 1.82 7.27 13.51
N LEU A 261 2.92 7.35 14.24
CA LEU A 261 3.44 8.60 14.82
C LEU A 261 3.74 9.65 13.74
N CYS A 262 4.20 9.24 12.56
CA CYS A 262 4.40 10.12 11.41
C CYS A 262 3.10 10.63 10.76
N GLY A 263 1.94 10.04 11.08
CA GLY A 263 0.64 10.46 10.55
C GLY A 263 -0.06 9.44 9.66
N ALA A 264 0.45 8.21 9.55
CA ALA A 264 -0.29 7.14 8.87
C ALA A 264 -1.49 6.71 9.71
N SER A 265 -2.64 6.50 9.07
CA SER A 265 -3.86 5.98 9.69
C SER A 265 -3.85 4.45 9.80
N CYS A 266 -3.17 3.80 8.89
CA CYS A 266 -2.91 2.36 8.87
C CYS A 266 -1.65 2.09 8.02
N VAL A 267 -1.18 0.85 8.02
CA VAL A 267 0.03 0.45 7.29
C VAL A 267 -0.20 -0.82 6.47
N GLN A 268 0.52 -0.94 5.35
CA GLN A 268 0.56 -2.16 4.54
C GLN A 268 1.91 -2.86 4.69
N ILE A 269 1.86 -4.15 5.02
CA ILE A 269 3.04 -5.01 5.15
C ILE A 269 3.31 -5.68 3.80
N GLY A 270 4.49 -5.40 3.23
CA GLY A 270 4.90 -5.90 1.92
C GLY A 270 6.01 -6.95 1.99
N THR A 271 7.23 -6.56 1.66
CA THR A 271 8.42 -7.43 1.52
C THR A 271 8.68 -8.31 2.75
N ALA A 272 8.33 -7.85 3.95
CA ALA A 272 8.48 -8.61 5.19
C ALA A 272 7.73 -9.95 5.18
N ASN A 273 6.62 -10.05 4.42
CA ASN A 273 5.84 -11.28 4.26
C ASN A 273 6.65 -12.43 3.63
N PHE A 274 7.65 -12.13 2.79
CA PHE A 274 8.52 -13.15 2.20
C PHE A 274 9.54 -13.71 3.19
N VAL A 275 9.86 -12.93 4.24
CA VAL A 275 10.79 -13.34 5.30
C VAL A 275 10.07 -14.06 6.42
N ASN A 276 8.93 -13.49 6.86
CA ASN A 276 8.10 -14.05 7.91
C ASN A 276 6.62 -13.93 7.53
N PRO A 277 5.97 -15.02 7.07
CA PRO A 277 4.56 -14.99 6.70
C PRO A 277 3.60 -14.61 7.83
N LYS A 278 4.01 -14.73 9.11
CA LYS A 278 3.20 -14.38 10.30
C LYS A 278 3.40 -12.94 10.76
N ILE A 279 4.27 -12.18 10.13
CA ILE A 279 4.70 -10.86 10.60
C ILE A 279 3.52 -9.90 10.85
N SER A 280 2.50 -9.94 10.00
CA SER A 280 1.31 -9.08 10.16
C SER A 280 0.57 -9.35 11.47
N ILE A 281 0.43 -10.61 11.87
CA ILE A 281 -0.20 -11.00 13.14
C ILE A 281 0.69 -10.66 14.34
N GLU A 282 2.00 -10.87 14.20
CA GLU A 282 2.97 -10.49 15.24
C GLU A 282 2.93 -8.99 15.52
N ILE A 283 2.86 -8.17 14.46
CA ILE A 283 2.72 -6.71 14.60
C ILE A 283 1.38 -6.33 15.24
N ILE A 284 0.26 -6.97 14.85
CA ILE A 284 -1.06 -6.72 15.49
C ILE A 284 -0.99 -6.98 17.01
N ASN A 285 -0.40 -8.10 17.39
CA ASN A 285 -0.24 -8.45 18.82
C ASN A 285 0.69 -7.46 19.54
N GLY A 286 1.82 -7.10 18.93
CA GLY A 286 2.73 -6.11 19.47
C GLY A 286 2.10 -4.72 19.62
N LEU A 287 1.20 -4.31 18.72
CA LEU A 287 0.43 -3.07 18.86
C LEU A 287 -0.55 -3.13 20.02
N LYS A 288 -1.19 -4.28 20.28
CA LYS A 288 -2.05 -4.48 21.49
C LYS A 288 -1.23 -4.30 22.75
N ASP A 289 -0.11 -5.02 22.85
CA ASP A 289 0.80 -4.94 23.99
C ASP A 289 1.31 -3.51 24.23
N TYR A 290 1.64 -2.81 23.14
CA TYR A 290 2.07 -1.41 23.20
C TYR A 290 0.97 -0.49 23.75
N CYS A 291 -0.26 -0.62 23.26
CA CYS A 291 -1.39 0.19 23.72
C CYS A 291 -1.68 -0.08 25.20
N GLU A 292 -1.69 -1.34 25.64
CA GLU A 292 -1.90 -1.71 27.05
C GLU A 292 -0.79 -1.14 27.95
N LYS A 293 0.47 -1.33 27.57
CA LYS A 293 1.63 -0.83 28.33
C LYS A 293 1.61 0.70 28.48
N ASN A 294 1.19 1.41 27.43
CA ASN A 294 1.16 2.87 27.41
C ASN A 294 -0.21 3.44 27.82
N LYS A 295 -1.16 2.59 28.23
CA LYS A 295 -2.51 2.97 28.68
C LYS A 295 -3.28 3.80 27.64
N LEU A 296 -3.09 3.48 26.36
CA LEU A 296 -3.85 4.11 25.29
C LEU A 296 -5.24 3.48 25.22
N SER A 297 -6.26 4.29 25.06
CA SER A 297 -7.63 3.81 24.87
C SER A 297 -7.85 3.34 23.41
N SER A 298 -7.14 3.96 22.47
CA SER A 298 -7.21 3.65 21.04
C SER A 298 -5.84 3.80 20.38
N ILE A 299 -5.54 2.93 19.41
CA ILE A 299 -4.34 3.04 18.55
C ILE A 299 -4.33 4.36 17.78
N SER A 300 -5.50 4.93 17.48
CA SER A 300 -5.62 6.19 16.74
C SER A 300 -5.01 7.39 17.48
N GLU A 301 -4.78 7.27 18.80
CA GLU A 301 -4.09 8.32 19.58
C GLU A 301 -2.64 8.52 19.14
N LEU A 302 -2.03 7.54 18.48
CA LEU A 302 -0.65 7.65 17.98
C LEU A 302 -0.56 8.47 16.70
N ILE A 303 -1.66 8.59 15.95
CA ILE A 303 -1.62 9.17 14.60
C ILE A 303 -1.16 10.62 14.65
N GLY A 304 0.02 10.88 14.03
CA GLY A 304 0.58 12.22 13.91
C GLY A 304 1.20 12.80 15.19
N GLN A 305 1.32 12.03 16.28
CA GLN A 305 1.88 12.55 17.52
C GLN A 305 3.32 13.10 17.39
N ALA A 306 4.11 12.58 16.45
CA ALA A 306 5.46 13.07 16.22
C ALA A 306 5.50 14.53 15.69
N HIS A 307 4.35 15.06 15.18
CA HIS A 307 4.23 16.46 14.75
C HIS A 307 3.96 17.43 15.91
N ASP A 308 3.66 16.94 17.12
CA ASP A 308 3.48 17.77 18.28
C ASP A 308 4.84 18.19 18.86
N VAL A 309 5.38 19.29 18.32
CA VAL A 309 6.67 19.85 18.77
C VAL A 309 6.66 20.40 20.21
N SER A 310 5.47 20.54 20.84
CA SER A 310 5.37 20.99 22.23
C SER A 310 5.96 19.98 23.21
N LYS A 311 6.07 18.72 22.82
CA LYS A 311 6.62 17.60 23.59
C LYS A 311 8.07 17.26 23.23
N THR A 312 8.74 18.10 22.44
CA THR A 312 10.06 17.80 21.88
C THR A 312 11.16 18.06 22.89
N PHE A 313 12.06 17.08 23.02
CA PHE A 313 13.30 17.01 23.80
C PHE A 313 13.15 16.64 25.28
N VAL A 314 12.81 15.40 25.56
CA VAL A 314 13.43 14.71 26.69
C VAL A 314 14.91 14.57 26.32
N LYS A 315 15.80 15.29 27.04
CA LYS A 315 17.25 15.06 26.95
C LYS A 315 17.50 13.59 27.27
N VAL A 316 18.05 12.85 26.32
CA VAL A 316 18.65 11.53 26.55
C VAL A 316 19.93 11.71 27.36
#